data_268e6a8427cbb5f7e3935dd120988a4c
#
_entry.id   268e6a8427cbb5f7e3935dd120988a4c
#
_cell.length_a   1.000
_cell.length_b   1.000
_cell.length_c   1.000
_cell.angle_alpha   90.00
_cell.angle_beta   90.00
_cell.angle_gamma   90.00
#
_symmetry.space_group_name_H-M   'P 1'
#
loop_
_entity.id
_entity.type
_entity.pdbx_description
1 polymer ?
#
loop_
_entity_poly.entity_id
_entity_poly.type
_entity_poly.pdbx_seq_one_letter_code
_entity_poly.pdbx_strand_id
1 'polypeptide(L)'
;MPITESLITLNFPDNNYFRFQDCRGYKDIQNYFKEMDACWYDESKDILYLIELKDWSIANLSNSEYSDKRIRDLVKKSVDSVSMIMSILLQKPYSTSIQTCIPFSISSETKIKLLSIVNCNDADKVFVANVNTEYKSRFNAYAKLFDINTFVVLTKDRAIQLFNWIS
;
A
#
# COMPACT_ATOMS: atom_id res chain seq x y z
N MET A 1 -14.90 0.92 -10.90
CA MET A 1 -15.74 1.18 -9.68
C MET A 1 -14.84 1.72 -8.57
N PRO A 2 -15.31 2.66 -7.75
CA PRO A 2 -14.53 3.16 -6.62
C PRO A 2 -14.27 2.03 -5.61
N ILE A 3 -13.09 2.08 -4.97
CA ILE A 3 -12.77 1.23 -3.82
C ILE A 3 -12.98 2.09 -2.57
N THR A 4 -13.88 1.69 -1.68
CA THR A 4 -14.11 2.38 -0.41
C THR A 4 -13.77 1.46 0.75
N GLU A 5 -12.83 1.88 1.59
CA GLU A 5 -12.40 1.18 2.78
C GLU A 5 -11.88 2.19 3.81
N SER A 6 -12.07 1.92 5.11
CA SER A 6 -11.55 2.77 6.18
C SER A 6 -11.99 4.25 6.07
N LEU A 7 -13.20 4.51 5.59
CA LEU A 7 -13.77 5.85 5.33
C LEU A 7 -12.99 6.67 4.28
N ILE A 8 -12.23 6.00 3.43
CA ILE A 8 -11.45 6.59 2.33
C ILE A 8 -11.93 5.96 1.03
N THR A 9 -12.15 6.78 0.01
CA THR A 9 -12.55 6.31 -1.31
C THR A 9 -11.47 6.58 -2.34
N LEU A 10 -11.12 5.55 -3.12
CA LEU A 10 -10.20 5.63 -4.25
C LEU A 10 -11.03 5.63 -5.55
N ASN A 11 -10.90 6.71 -6.34
CA ASN A 11 -11.58 6.92 -7.61
C ASN A 11 -10.53 6.96 -8.73
N PHE A 12 -9.98 5.81 -9.10
CA PHE A 12 -8.97 5.76 -10.15
C PHE A 12 -9.54 6.22 -11.50
N PRO A 13 -8.73 6.93 -12.32
CA PRO A 13 -9.21 7.48 -13.60
C PRO A 13 -9.48 6.40 -14.65
N ASP A 14 -8.96 5.19 -14.44
CA ASP A 14 -9.05 4.05 -15.35
C ASP A 14 -9.30 2.74 -14.59
N ASN A 15 -9.28 1.62 -15.32
CA ASN A 15 -9.48 0.30 -14.76
C ASN A 15 -8.14 -0.46 -14.51
N ASN A 16 -7.00 0.24 -14.52
CA ASN A 16 -5.68 -0.35 -14.29
C ASN A 16 -5.42 -0.55 -12.79
N TYR A 17 -6.36 -1.16 -12.08
CA TYR A 17 -6.24 -1.45 -10.66
C TYR A 17 -6.64 -2.90 -10.35
N PHE A 18 -6.12 -3.41 -9.26
CA PHE A 18 -6.49 -4.73 -8.72
C PHE A 18 -6.31 -4.75 -7.20
N ARG A 19 -6.85 -5.79 -6.56
CA ARG A 19 -6.63 -6.09 -5.15
C ARG A 19 -6.11 -7.53 -5.06
N PHE A 20 -5.04 -7.75 -4.31
CA PHE A 20 -4.50 -9.10 -4.11
C PHE A 20 -5.55 -10.06 -3.52
N GLN A 21 -6.37 -9.58 -2.58
CA GLN A 21 -7.45 -10.39 -1.97
C GLN A 21 -8.44 -10.99 -2.98
N ASP A 22 -8.59 -10.38 -4.15
CA ASP A 22 -9.47 -10.88 -5.20
C ASP A 22 -8.78 -11.92 -6.08
N CYS A 23 -7.46 -12.07 -5.96
CA CYS A 23 -6.66 -13.01 -6.72
C CYS A 23 -6.71 -14.41 -6.13
N ARG A 24 -7.07 -15.39 -6.94
CA ARG A 24 -7.12 -16.80 -6.50
C ARG A 24 -5.78 -17.27 -5.95
N GLY A 25 -4.68 -16.96 -6.63
CA GLY A 25 -3.34 -17.35 -6.20
C GLY A 25 -2.94 -16.72 -4.85
N TYR A 26 -3.42 -15.51 -4.54
CA TYR A 26 -3.18 -14.90 -3.23
C TYR A 26 -3.92 -15.65 -2.11
N LYS A 27 -5.14 -16.13 -2.34
CA LYS A 27 -5.93 -16.84 -1.32
C LYS A 27 -5.21 -18.06 -0.75
N ASP A 28 -4.37 -18.70 -1.54
CA ASP A 28 -3.61 -19.88 -1.08
C ASP A 28 -2.44 -19.51 -0.16
N ILE A 29 -1.96 -18.26 -0.19
CA ILE A 29 -0.82 -17.78 0.62
C ILE A 29 -1.18 -16.69 1.65
N GLN A 30 -2.44 -16.24 1.71
CA GLN A 30 -2.89 -15.13 2.56
C GLN A 30 -2.61 -15.30 4.08
N ASN A 31 -2.43 -16.54 4.54
CA ASN A 31 -2.09 -16.81 5.93
C ASN A 31 -0.63 -16.45 6.27
N TYR A 32 0.23 -16.33 5.28
CA TYR A 32 1.67 -16.08 5.42
C TYR A 32 2.05 -14.69 4.92
N PHE A 33 1.41 -14.23 3.86
CA PHE A 33 1.63 -12.92 3.24
C PHE A 33 0.48 -11.98 3.54
N LYS A 34 0.81 -10.71 3.78
CA LYS A 34 -0.16 -9.64 3.97
C LYS A 34 -0.10 -8.69 2.80
N GLU A 35 -1.27 -8.33 2.28
CA GLU A 35 -1.39 -7.40 1.16
C GLU A 35 -1.68 -5.97 1.61
N MET A 36 -1.30 -5.02 0.79
CA MET A 36 -1.87 -3.68 0.79
C MET A 36 -3.24 -3.71 0.09
N ASP A 37 -4.15 -2.83 0.51
CA ASP A 37 -5.58 -2.93 0.22
C ASP A 37 -5.94 -2.72 -1.25
N ALA A 38 -5.13 -1.95 -2.00
CA ALA A 38 -5.33 -1.72 -3.43
C ALA A 38 -4.00 -1.50 -4.17
N CYS A 39 -3.99 -1.84 -5.45
CA CYS A 39 -2.89 -1.57 -6.37
C CYS A 39 -3.45 -0.86 -7.60
N TRP A 40 -2.83 0.24 -8.02
CA TRP A 40 -3.19 0.99 -9.22
C TRP A 40 -1.97 1.35 -10.03
N TYR A 41 -2.04 1.14 -11.35
CA TYR A 41 -0.97 1.46 -12.30
C TYR A 41 -1.31 2.70 -13.11
N ASP A 42 -0.56 3.78 -12.87
CA ASP A 42 -0.59 5.00 -13.70
C ASP A 42 0.29 4.75 -14.94
N GLU A 43 -0.34 4.29 -16.01
CA GLU A 43 0.35 3.96 -17.27
C GLU A 43 1.04 5.19 -17.87
N SER A 44 0.46 6.38 -17.69
CA SER A 44 1.03 7.64 -18.22
C SER A 44 2.37 8.01 -17.62
N LYS A 45 2.67 7.52 -16.42
CA LYS A 45 3.89 7.81 -15.65
C LYS A 45 4.77 6.59 -15.42
N ASP A 46 4.29 5.40 -15.82
CA ASP A 46 4.90 4.12 -15.50
C ASP A 46 5.12 3.95 -13.98
N ILE A 47 4.04 4.17 -13.20
CA ILE A 47 4.07 4.08 -11.74
C ILE A 47 3.02 3.09 -11.25
N LEU A 48 3.46 2.08 -10.50
CA LEU A 48 2.58 1.21 -9.72
C LEU A 48 2.46 1.73 -8.28
N TYR A 49 1.27 2.14 -7.91
CA TYR A 49 0.92 2.50 -6.54
C TYR A 49 0.44 1.26 -5.79
N LEU A 50 1.05 0.97 -4.64
CA LEU A 50 0.55 0.01 -3.65
C LEU A 50 -0.01 0.83 -2.48
N ILE A 51 -1.30 0.62 -2.16
CA ILE A 51 -2.07 1.53 -1.32
C ILE A 51 -2.66 0.76 -0.14
N GLU A 52 -2.40 1.24 1.06
CA GLU A 52 -2.99 0.78 2.31
C GLU A 52 -3.95 1.83 2.85
N LEU A 53 -5.15 1.41 3.29
CA LEU A 53 -6.18 2.28 3.84
C LEU A 53 -6.43 1.92 5.30
N LYS A 54 -6.38 2.91 6.21
CA LYS A 54 -6.59 2.70 7.64
C LYS A 54 -7.56 3.71 8.22
N ASP A 55 -8.47 3.22 9.05
CA ASP A 55 -9.26 4.08 9.94
C ASP A 55 -8.72 4.00 11.37
N TRP A 56 -8.17 5.11 11.84
CA TRP A 56 -7.67 5.30 13.19
C TRP A 56 -8.48 6.32 13.98
N SER A 57 -9.63 6.77 13.46
CA SER A 57 -10.47 7.80 14.09
C SER A 57 -11.00 7.40 15.48
N ILE A 58 -11.18 6.09 15.72
CA ILE A 58 -11.68 5.55 17.00
C ILE A 58 -10.57 4.87 17.82
N ALA A 59 -9.33 4.90 17.36
CA ALA A 59 -8.23 4.21 18.01
C ALA A 59 -7.63 5.04 19.15
N ASN A 60 -7.29 4.41 20.27
CA ASN A 60 -6.46 5.04 21.29
C ASN A 60 -5.00 5.11 20.79
N LEU A 61 -4.63 6.22 20.18
CA LEU A 61 -3.34 6.42 19.55
C LEU A 61 -2.20 6.72 20.54
N SER A 62 -2.51 7.06 21.78
CA SER A 62 -1.53 7.39 22.82
C SER A 62 -0.79 6.18 23.38
N ASN A 63 -1.26 4.95 23.14
CA ASN A 63 -0.60 3.73 23.61
C ASN A 63 0.57 3.34 22.73
N SER A 64 1.79 3.37 23.27
CA SER A 64 3.04 3.06 22.54
C SER A 64 3.11 1.65 21.98
N GLU A 65 2.54 0.65 22.65
CA GLU A 65 2.51 -0.74 22.19
C GLU A 65 1.66 -0.89 20.92
N TYR A 66 0.51 -0.21 20.87
CA TYR A 66 -0.32 -0.16 19.67
C TYR A 66 0.36 0.57 18.51
N SER A 67 1.15 1.61 18.81
CA SER A 67 1.94 2.31 17.81
C SER A 67 2.96 1.39 17.15
N ASP A 68 3.75 0.66 17.93
CA ASP A 68 4.76 -0.27 17.43
C ASP A 68 4.14 -1.39 16.58
N LYS A 69 3.02 -1.97 17.02
CA LYS A 69 2.28 -2.98 16.26
C LYS A 69 1.83 -2.44 14.91
N ARG A 70 1.23 -1.22 14.86
CA ARG A 70 0.79 -0.60 13.60
C ARG A 70 1.93 -0.41 12.62
N ILE A 71 3.07 0.06 13.10
CA ILE A 71 4.25 0.27 12.25
C ILE A 71 4.75 -1.07 11.71
N ARG A 72 4.86 -2.11 12.54
CA ARG A 72 5.24 -3.46 12.10
C ARG A 72 4.28 -4.00 11.05
N ASP A 73 2.97 -3.82 11.25
CA ASP A 73 1.95 -4.27 10.29
C ASP A 73 2.08 -3.54 8.95
N LEU A 74 2.31 -2.22 8.95
CA LEU A 74 2.55 -1.45 7.73
C LEU A 74 3.81 -1.91 7.00
N VAL A 75 4.92 -2.09 7.73
CA VAL A 75 6.16 -2.59 7.14
C VAL A 75 5.96 -3.98 6.55
N LYS A 76 5.31 -4.89 7.29
CA LYS A 76 5.05 -6.25 6.81
C LYS A 76 4.19 -6.24 5.54
N LYS A 77 3.08 -5.51 5.51
CA LYS A 77 2.22 -5.39 4.33
C LYS A 77 2.98 -4.83 3.12
N SER A 78 3.80 -3.81 3.34
CA SER A 78 4.64 -3.22 2.30
C SER A 78 5.65 -4.23 1.73
N VAL A 79 6.40 -4.92 2.59
CA VAL A 79 7.39 -5.92 2.17
C VAL A 79 6.72 -7.08 1.44
N ASP A 80 5.64 -7.61 1.98
CA ASP A 80 4.94 -8.76 1.40
C ASP A 80 4.34 -8.40 0.03
N SER A 81 3.68 -7.23 -0.09
CA SER A 81 3.10 -6.78 -1.38
C SER A 81 4.18 -6.54 -2.43
N VAL A 82 5.28 -5.87 -2.07
CA VAL A 82 6.41 -5.68 -3.00
C VAL A 82 7.03 -7.01 -3.39
N SER A 83 7.18 -7.95 -2.46
CA SER A 83 7.73 -9.29 -2.75
C SER A 83 6.85 -10.06 -3.74
N MET A 84 5.52 -9.95 -3.63
CA MET A 84 4.60 -10.54 -4.61
C MET A 84 4.76 -9.92 -5.99
N ILE A 85 4.86 -8.57 -6.09
CA ILE A 85 5.13 -7.88 -7.36
C ILE A 85 6.47 -8.30 -7.95
N MET A 86 7.54 -8.35 -7.14
CA MET A 86 8.86 -8.77 -7.61
C MET A 86 8.85 -10.23 -8.10
N SER A 87 8.09 -11.11 -7.44
CA SER A 87 7.95 -12.51 -7.89
C SER A 87 7.27 -12.60 -9.26
N ILE A 88 6.31 -11.72 -9.56
CA ILE A 88 5.66 -11.61 -10.87
C ILE A 88 6.65 -11.11 -11.91
N LEU A 89 7.39 -10.04 -11.64
CA LEU A 89 8.40 -9.48 -12.53
C LEU A 89 9.51 -10.51 -12.87
N LEU A 90 9.88 -11.32 -11.89
CA LEU A 90 10.86 -12.42 -12.05
C LEU A 90 10.25 -13.70 -12.64
N GLN A 91 8.97 -13.68 -13.02
CA GLN A 91 8.26 -14.81 -13.63
C GLN A 91 8.41 -16.12 -12.85
N LYS A 92 8.33 -16.05 -11.51
CA LYS A 92 8.42 -17.26 -10.69
C LYS A 92 7.20 -18.16 -10.94
N PRO A 93 7.32 -19.49 -10.92
CA PRO A 93 6.23 -20.40 -11.31
C PRO A 93 4.91 -20.15 -10.57
N TYR A 94 4.98 -19.90 -9.26
CA TYR A 94 3.77 -19.62 -8.46
C TYR A 94 3.14 -18.24 -8.77
N SER A 95 3.93 -17.24 -9.15
CA SER A 95 3.45 -15.88 -9.40
C SER A 95 2.48 -15.79 -10.58
N THR A 96 2.49 -16.76 -11.50
CA THR A 96 1.54 -16.82 -12.62
C THR A 96 0.09 -16.85 -12.12
N SER A 97 -0.19 -17.53 -11.01
CA SER A 97 -1.53 -17.59 -10.43
C SER A 97 -2.00 -16.26 -9.81
N ILE A 98 -1.07 -15.39 -9.40
CA ILE A 98 -1.35 -14.03 -8.93
C ILE A 98 -1.46 -13.08 -10.11
N GLN A 99 -0.58 -13.21 -11.10
CA GLN A 99 -0.55 -12.35 -12.29
C GLN A 99 -1.86 -12.36 -13.09
N THR A 100 -2.60 -13.48 -13.08
CA THR A 100 -3.87 -13.60 -13.81
C THR A 100 -4.93 -12.59 -13.44
N CYS A 101 -4.85 -11.93 -12.27
CA CYS A 101 -5.79 -10.91 -11.85
C CYS A 101 -5.27 -9.48 -12.03
N ILE A 102 -4.07 -9.30 -12.57
CA ILE A 102 -3.51 -7.99 -12.86
C ILE A 102 -3.93 -7.57 -14.27
N PRO A 103 -4.73 -6.50 -14.44
CA PRO A 103 -5.30 -6.12 -15.74
C PRO A 103 -4.32 -5.37 -16.66
N PHE A 104 -3.07 -5.22 -16.26
CA PHE A 104 -2.03 -4.47 -16.98
C PHE A 104 -0.69 -5.21 -16.94
N SER A 105 0.26 -4.75 -17.72
CA SER A 105 1.64 -5.28 -17.72
C SER A 105 2.57 -4.28 -17.03
N ILE A 106 3.46 -4.79 -16.19
CA ILE A 106 4.54 -4.05 -15.54
C ILE A 106 5.88 -4.61 -15.96
N SER A 107 6.92 -3.79 -15.91
CA SER A 107 8.30 -4.17 -16.25
C SER A 107 9.25 -3.91 -15.08
N SER A 108 10.51 -4.31 -15.22
CA SER A 108 11.56 -3.99 -14.24
C SER A 108 11.82 -2.48 -14.10
N GLU A 109 11.41 -1.68 -15.08
CA GLU A 109 11.56 -0.22 -15.07
C GLU A 109 10.38 0.49 -14.38
N THR A 110 9.25 -0.20 -14.18
CA THR A 110 8.06 0.36 -13.53
C THR A 110 8.39 0.80 -12.11
N LYS A 111 8.16 2.08 -11.81
CA LYS A 111 8.41 2.66 -10.47
C LYS A 111 7.32 2.23 -9.50
N ILE A 112 7.72 1.73 -8.35
CA ILE A 112 6.78 1.36 -7.27
C ILE A 112 6.70 2.50 -6.25
N LYS A 113 5.48 2.87 -5.86
CA LYS A 113 5.21 3.82 -4.76
C LYS A 113 4.30 3.19 -3.73
N LEU A 114 4.67 3.33 -2.46
CA LEU A 114 3.89 2.83 -1.32
C LEU A 114 3.20 4.00 -0.62
N LEU A 115 1.87 3.95 -0.56
CA LEU A 115 1.04 4.96 0.09
C LEU A 115 0.20 4.29 1.18
N SER A 116 0.41 4.67 2.43
CA SER A 116 -0.50 4.31 3.52
C SER A 116 -1.32 5.55 3.87
N ILE A 117 -2.63 5.47 3.70
CA ILE A 117 -3.54 6.60 3.90
C ILE A 117 -4.38 6.33 5.14
N VAL A 118 -4.35 7.27 6.08
CA VAL A 118 -4.95 7.13 7.39
C VAL A 118 -6.06 8.15 7.59
N ASN A 119 -7.28 7.68 7.82
CA ASN A 119 -8.35 8.49 8.38
C ASN A 119 -8.14 8.62 9.89
N CYS A 120 -8.01 9.84 10.41
CA CYS A 120 -7.81 10.11 11.84
C CYS A 120 -8.42 11.46 12.23
N ASN A 121 -8.59 11.68 13.53
CA ASN A 121 -9.03 12.98 14.06
C ASN A 121 -7.91 14.03 13.94
N ASP A 122 -8.26 15.31 13.95
CA ASP A 122 -7.28 16.41 13.86
C ASP A 122 -6.23 16.35 14.97
N ALA A 123 -6.63 16.00 16.19
CA ALA A 123 -5.72 15.85 17.33
C ALA A 123 -4.64 14.76 17.10
N ASP A 124 -4.90 13.80 16.21
CA ASP A 124 -4.04 12.64 15.99
C ASP A 124 -3.08 12.82 14.81
N LYS A 125 -3.14 13.95 14.08
CA LYS A 125 -2.28 14.20 12.92
C LYS A 125 -0.78 14.15 13.24
N VAL A 126 -0.38 14.64 14.41
CA VAL A 126 1.01 14.57 14.88
C VAL A 126 1.45 13.12 15.09
N PHE A 127 0.54 12.29 15.62
CA PHE A 127 0.82 10.87 15.78
C PHE A 127 1.06 10.19 14.42
N VAL A 128 0.24 10.47 13.41
CA VAL A 128 0.44 9.94 12.04
C VAL A 128 1.79 10.38 11.47
N ALA A 129 2.22 11.61 11.72
CA ALA A 129 3.55 12.09 11.31
C ALA A 129 4.69 11.30 11.97
N ASN A 130 4.57 10.98 13.26
CA ASN A 130 5.54 10.15 13.98
C ASN A 130 5.57 8.72 13.42
N VAL A 131 4.39 8.12 13.15
CA VAL A 131 4.30 6.80 12.51
C VAL A 131 4.98 6.82 11.13
N ASN A 132 4.79 7.88 10.34
CA ASN A 132 5.48 8.00 9.05
C ASN A 132 7.01 8.03 9.21
N THR A 133 7.54 8.72 10.21
CA THR A 133 8.98 8.78 10.48
C THR A 133 9.52 7.39 10.84
N GLU A 134 8.87 6.69 11.75
CA GLU A 134 9.24 5.35 12.19
C GLU A 134 9.09 4.31 11.06
N TYR A 135 8.00 4.38 10.29
CA TYR A 135 7.79 3.53 9.12
C TYR A 135 8.92 3.71 8.11
N LYS A 136 9.29 4.95 7.79
CA LYS A 136 10.41 5.24 6.90
C LYS A 136 11.72 4.67 7.41
N SER A 137 12.00 4.83 8.71
CA SER A 137 13.21 4.28 9.33
C SER A 137 13.29 2.76 9.16
N ARG A 138 12.19 2.05 9.47
CA ARG A 138 12.16 0.57 9.43
C ARG A 138 12.08 -0.01 8.02
N PHE A 139 11.44 0.68 7.09
CA PHE A 139 11.31 0.23 5.71
C PHE A 139 12.52 0.60 4.83
N ASN A 140 13.39 1.52 5.25
CA ASN A 140 14.48 2.08 4.45
C ASN A 140 15.41 1.03 3.82
N ALA A 141 15.73 -0.05 4.53
CA ALA A 141 16.57 -1.12 4.00
C ALA A 141 15.90 -1.86 2.83
N TYR A 142 14.59 -2.12 2.96
CA TYR A 142 13.79 -2.73 1.89
C TYR A 142 13.61 -1.77 0.71
N ALA A 143 13.39 -0.48 0.98
CA ALA A 143 13.29 0.54 -0.04
C ALA A 143 14.55 0.58 -0.92
N LYS A 144 15.73 0.52 -0.31
CA LYS A 144 17.01 0.43 -1.04
C LYS A 144 17.13 -0.87 -1.85
N LEU A 145 16.73 -2.01 -1.26
CA LEU A 145 16.81 -3.32 -1.91
C LEU A 145 15.92 -3.39 -3.17
N PHE A 146 14.74 -2.77 -3.12
CA PHE A 146 13.72 -2.81 -4.17
C PHE A 146 13.68 -1.55 -5.04
N ASP A 147 14.62 -0.62 -4.87
CA ASP A 147 14.69 0.69 -5.54
C ASP A 147 13.39 1.51 -5.41
N ILE A 148 12.80 1.54 -4.21
CA ILE A 148 11.58 2.27 -3.92
C ILE A 148 11.91 3.64 -3.34
N ASN A 149 11.64 4.70 -4.12
CA ASN A 149 11.98 6.07 -3.74
C ASN A 149 10.83 6.81 -3.03
N THR A 150 9.61 6.28 -3.08
CA THR A 150 8.43 6.88 -2.45
C THR A 150 7.70 5.85 -1.61
N PHE A 151 7.73 6.05 -0.30
CA PHE A 151 7.01 5.26 0.69
C PHE A 151 6.65 6.15 1.87
N VAL A 152 5.34 6.37 2.07
CA VAL A 152 4.84 7.37 3.00
C VAL A 152 3.57 6.92 3.71
N VAL A 153 3.38 7.42 4.94
CA VAL A 153 2.11 7.38 5.66
C VAL A 153 1.54 8.80 5.68
N LEU A 154 0.34 8.99 5.16
CA LEU A 154 -0.32 10.28 5.02
C LEU A 154 -1.65 10.27 5.77
N THR A 155 -2.07 11.40 6.32
CA THR A 155 -3.46 11.57 6.70
C THR A 155 -4.35 11.64 5.45
N LYS A 156 -5.63 11.25 5.57
CA LYS A 156 -6.62 11.35 4.49
C LYS A 156 -6.63 12.76 3.88
N ASP A 157 -6.71 13.81 4.70
CA ASP A 157 -6.74 15.20 4.23
C ASP A 157 -5.51 15.54 3.38
N ARG A 158 -4.33 15.09 3.81
CA ARG A 158 -3.09 15.33 3.05
C ARG A 158 -3.06 14.55 1.75
N ALA A 159 -3.57 13.32 1.76
CA ALA A 159 -3.66 12.50 0.56
C ALA A 159 -4.62 13.13 -0.48
N ILE A 160 -5.78 13.64 -0.07
CA ILE A 160 -6.72 14.35 -0.95
C ILE A 160 -6.07 15.58 -1.60
N GLN A 161 -5.24 16.32 -0.88
CA GLN A 161 -4.53 17.47 -1.45
C GLN A 161 -3.48 17.08 -2.52
N LEU A 162 -2.91 15.88 -2.44
CA LEU A 162 -1.84 15.43 -3.32
C LEU A 162 -2.34 14.59 -4.50
N PHE A 163 -3.47 13.94 -4.35
CA PHE A 163 -3.98 12.96 -5.31
C PHE A 163 -5.46 13.20 -5.59
N ASN A 164 -5.80 13.57 -6.81
CA ASN A 164 -7.17 13.87 -7.25
C ASN A 164 -8.10 12.64 -7.34
N TRP A 165 -7.55 11.45 -7.18
CA TRP A 165 -8.28 10.17 -7.17
C TRP A 165 -8.59 9.65 -5.75
N ILE A 166 -8.35 10.45 -4.71
CA ILE A 166 -8.68 10.14 -3.31
C ILE A 166 -9.76 11.09 -2.79
N SER A 167 -10.74 10.54 -2.06
CA SER A 167 -11.80 11.30 -1.40
C SER A 167 -12.25 10.68 -0.06
#